data_44c74b78d86eca510cd20bc8e23138ff
#
_entry.id   44c74b78d86eca510cd20bc8e23138ff
#
_cell.length_a   1.000
_cell.length_b   1.000
_cell.length_c   1.000
_cell.angle_alpha   90.00
_cell.angle_beta   90.00
_cell.angle_gamma   90.00
#
_symmetry.space_group_name_H-M   'P 1'
#
loop_
_entity.id
_entity.type
_entity.pdbx_description
1 polymer ?
#
loop_
_entity_poly.entity_id
_entity_poly.type
_entity_poly.pdbx_seq_one_letter_code
_entity_poly.pdbx_strand_id
1 'polypeptide(L)'
;MANYSIKTDLLKLKGTFVTNLRGKTATKRCLIIPVDEAGLFVGEKGVYLNLTAIEMQNPKFSETHCVKVSLDKERYDAMTEEERQAQPIIGGMKQLERKQSEMADRKSVV
;
A
#
# COMPACT_ATOMS: atom_id res chain seq x y z
N MET A 1 14.59 -4.75 -18.48
CA MET A 1 14.03 -3.91 -17.41
C MET A 1 13.42 -4.74 -16.32
N ALA A 2 13.51 -4.28 -15.11
CA ALA A 2 12.96 -5.01 -13.98
C ALA A 2 11.51 -4.63 -13.76
N ASN A 3 10.69 -5.62 -13.45
CA ASN A 3 9.31 -5.40 -13.07
C ASN A 3 9.16 -5.78 -11.61
N TYR A 4 8.32 -5.07 -10.91
CA TYR A 4 8.09 -5.31 -9.50
C TYR A 4 6.60 -5.53 -9.23
N SER A 5 6.32 -6.41 -8.29
CA SER A 5 4.97 -6.62 -7.80
C SER A 5 4.85 -5.95 -6.44
N ILE A 6 3.81 -5.18 -6.25
CA ILE A 6 3.56 -4.47 -5.00
C ILE A 6 2.22 -4.93 -4.44
N LYS A 7 2.24 -5.32 -3.17
CA LYS A 7 1.03 -5.74 -2.49
C LYS A 7 0.88 -4.91 -1.23
N THR A 8 -0.27 -4.32 -1.04
CA THR A 8 -0.54 -3.51 0.15
C THR A 8 -1.82 -3.98 0.81
N ASP A 9 -1.87 -3.82 2.12
CA ASP A 9 -3.05 -4.12 2.92
C ASP A 9 -3.70 -2.80 3.30
N LEU A 10 -4.80 -2.47 2.65
CA LEU A 10 -5.46 -1.20 2.85
C LEU A 10 -6.12 -1.08 4.22
N LEU A 11 -6.36 -2.21 4.89
CA LEU A 11 -6.90 -2.17 6.25
C LEU A 11 -5.88 -1.66 7.26
N LYS A 12 -4.61 -1.59 6.88
CA LYS A 12 -3.58 -1.00 7.73
C LYS A 12 -3.65 0.52 7.76
N LEU A 13 -4.40 1.12 6.85
CA LEU A 13 -4.62 2.55 6.89
C LEU A 13 -5.55 2.88 8.04
N LYS A 14 -5.22 3.94 8.78
CA LYS A 14 -5.94 4.26 10.00
C LYS A 14 -7.41 4.55 9.75
N GLY A 15 -8.27 3.88 10.50
CA GLY A 15 -9.71 4.10 10.43
C GLY A 15 -10.43 3.39 9.30
N THR A 16 -9.70 2.61 8.51
CA THR A 16 -10.25 1.95 7.33
C THR A 16 -11.00 0.68 7.70
N PHE A 17 -12.12 0.45 7.07
CA PHE A 17 -12.93 -0.74 7.33
C PHE A 17 -13.72 -1.15 6.09
N VAL A 18 -14.15 -2.41 6.10
CA VAL A 18 -14.98 -2.96 5.02
C VAL A 18 -16.41 -3.04 5.52
N THR A 19 -17.35 -2.62 4.69
CA THR A 19 -18.75 -2.68 5.02
C THR A 19 -19.58 -2.86 3.74
N ASN A 20 -20.85 -3.19 3.91
CA ASN A 20 -21.76 -3.29 2.78
C ASN A 20 -22.53 -1.99 2.67
N LEU A 21 -22.54 -1.41 1.48
CA LEU A 21 -23.30 -0.21 1.20
C LEU A 21 -24.47 -0.53 0.29
N ARG A 22 -25.63 -0.03 0.67
CA ARG A 22 -26.85 -0.26 -0.08
C ARG A 22 -27.06 0.84 -1.10
N GLY A 23 -27.03 0.44 -2.36
CA GLY A 23 -27.36 1.36 -3.44
C GLY A 23 -28.80 1.19 -3.90
N LYS A 24 -29.16 1.89 -4.96
CA LYS A 24 -30.51 1.80 -5.48
C LYS A 24 -30.84 0.44 -6.09
N THR A 25 -29.85 -0.17 -6.73
CA THR A 25 -30.07 -1.42 -7.44
C THR A 25 -29.37 -2.62 -6.84
N ALA A 26 -28.41 -2.40 -5.96
CA ALA A 26 -27.66 -3.50 -5.38
C ALA A 26 -26.96 -3.09 -4.11
N THR A 27 -26.64 -4.08 -3.29
CA THR A 27 -25.79 -3.90 -2.12
C THR A 27 -24.39 -4.35 -2.49
N LYS A 28 -23.39 -3.52 -2.20
CA LYS A 28 -22.01 -3.82 -2.55
C LYS A 28 -21.13 -3.78 -1.34
N ARG A 29 -20.18 -4.69 -1.30
CA ARG A 29 -19.16 -4.66 -0.26
C ARG A 29 -18.13 -3.61 -0.63
N CYS A 30 -17.91 -2.66 0.27
CA CYS A 30 -17.06 -1.51 0.01
C CYS A 30 -16.01 -1.34 1.07
N LEU A 31 -14.91 -0.74 0.65
CA LEU A 31 -13.84 -0.35 1.57
C LEU A 31 -14.01 1.14 1.84
N ILE A 32 -14.11 1.48 3.12
CA ILE A 32 -14.27 2.88 3.54
C ILE A 32 -12.95 3.36 4.12
N ILE A 33 -12.42 4.41 3.55
CA ILE A 33 -11.16 4.99 4.00
C ILE A 33 -11.41 6.43 4.43
N PRO A 34 -11.28 6.74 5.72
CA PRO A 34 -11.42 8.13 6.16
C PRO A 34 -10.20 8.92 5.67
N VAL A 35 -10.47 9.87 4.80
CA VAL A 35 -9.43 10.55 4.05
C VAL A 35 -8.38 11.21 4.94
N ASP A 36 -8.83 11.96 5.93
CA ASP A 36 -7.90 12.72 6.76
C ASP A 36 -7.12 11.82 7.72
N GLU A 37 -7.79 10.88 8.34
CA GLU A 37 -7.13 9.96 9.28
C GLU A 37 -6.12 9.06 8.58
N ALA A 38 -6.47 8.60 7.39
CA ALA A 38 -5.62 7.67 6.64
C ALA A 38 -4.48 8.38 5.90
N GLY A 39 -4.52 9.70 5.84
CA GLY A 39 -3.44 10.44 5.20
C GLY A 39 -3.55 10.52 3.69
N LEU A 40 -4.75 10.45 3.16
CA LEU A 40 -4.94 10.58 1.72
C LEU A 40 -4.98 12.04 1.31
N PHE A 41 -4.57 12.31 0.09
CA PHE A 41 -4.68 13.63 -0.49
C PHE A 41 -5.83 13.66 -1.49
N VAL A 42 -6.79 14.55 -1.26
CA VAL A 42 -7.91 14.74 -2.18
C VAL A 42 -7.63 15.94 -3.05
N GLY A 43 -7.43 15.70 -4.33
CA GLY A 43 -7.22 16.75 -5.30
C GLY A 43 -8.44 16.90 -6.20
N GLU A 44 -8.37 17.84 -7.10
CA GLU A 44 -9.49 18.07 -8.02
C GLU A 44 -9.73 16.88 -8.95
N LYS A 45 -8.69 16.16 -9.30
CA LYS A 45 -8.77 15.09 -10.27
C LYS A 45 -8.65 13.70 -9.67
N GLY A 46 -8.50 13.58 -8.38
CA GLY A 46 -8.38 12.25 -7.79
C GLY A 46 -8.10 12.27 -6.31
N VAL A 47 -8.08 11.08 -5.76
CA VAL A 47 -7.71 10.87 -4.37
C VAL A 47 -6.42 10.06 -4.40
N TYR A 48 -5.39 10.55 -3.75
CA TYR A 48 -4.06 9.98 -3.87
C TYR A 48 -3.54 9.45 -2.56
N LEU A 49 -2.90 8.31 -2.63
CA LEU A 49 -2.19 7.71 -1.50
C LEU A 49 -0.72 7.62 -1.90
N ASN A 50 0.12 8.34 -1.22
CA ASN A 50 1.54 8.34 -1.51
C ASN A 50 2.24 7.29 -0.66
N LEU A 51 3.06 6.48 -1.30
CA LEU A 51 3.74 5.38 -0.64
C LEU A 51 5.24 5.49 -0.84
N THR A 52 5.99 5.00 0.12
CA THR A 52 7.44 4.90 0.03
C THR A 52 7.85 3.45 0.13
N ALA A 53 8.66 3.01 -0.82
CA ALA A 53 9.24 1.67 -0.79
C ALA A 53 10.65 1.77 -0.22
N ILE A 54 10.91 1.02 0.84
CA ILE A 54 12.19 1.07 1.55
C ILE A 54 12.90 -0.25 1.35
N GLU A 55 14.10 -0.19 0.80
CA GLU A 55 14.89 -1.41 0.57
C GLU A 55 15.28 -2.06 1.88
N MET A 56 15.07 -3.36 1.97
CA MET A 56 15.39 -4.11 3.17
C MET A 56 16.77 -4.73 3.06
N GLN A 57 17.55 -4.61 4.12
CA GLN A 57 18.89 -5.20 4.14
C GLN A 57 18.85 -6.71 4.29
N ASN A 58 17.87 -7.21 5.04
CA ASN A 58 17.71 -8.64 5.25
C ASN A 58 16.31 -9.06 4.82
N PRO A 59 16.06 -9.12 3.51
CA PRO A 59 14.72 -9.41 3.02
C PRO A 59 14.27 -10.82 3.39
N LYS A 60 12.97 -10.91 3.72
CA LYS A 60 12.33 -12.19 4.00
C LYS A 60 11.27 -12.45 2.96
N PHE A 61 10.98 -13.71 2.69
CA PHE A 61 9.90 -14.08 1.78
C PHE A 61 10.04 -13.50 0.39
N SER A 62 11.25 -13.36 -0.10
CA SER A 62 11.56 -12.83 -1.43
C SER A 62 11.15 -11.37 -1.67
N GLU A 63 10.66 -10.68 -0.67
CA GLU A 63 10.40 -9.25 -0.78
C GLU A 63 11.70 -8.48 -0.66
N THR A 64 11.88 -7.49 -1.53
CA THR A 64 13.07 -6.65 -1.51
C THR A 64 12.86 -5.34 -0.78
N HIS A 65 11.61 -4.90 -0.72
CA HIS A 65 11.26 -3.61 -0.11
C HIS A 65 10.04 -3.77 0.76
N CYS A 66 9.98 -2.96 1.82
CA CYS A 66 8.72 -2.80 2.55
C CYS A 66 8.09 -1.49 2.08
N VAL A 67 6.75 -1.44 2.16
CA VAL A 67 5.99 -0.28 1.69
C VAL A 67 5.30 0.37 2.88
N LYS A 68 5.50 1.67 3.02
CA LYS A 68 4.86 2.46 4.07
C LYS A 68 4.18 3.67 3.45
N VAL A 69 3.22 4.23 4.18
CA VAL A 69 2.58 5.46 3.74
C VAL A 69 3.58 6.61 3.86
N SER A 70 3.72 7.39 2.79
CA SER A 70 4.56 8.57 2.81
C SER A 70 3.86 9.68 3.58
N LEU A 71 4.58 10.29 4.50
CA LEU A 71 4.09 11.43 5.24
C LEU A 71 4.57 12.71 4.57
N ASP A 72 3.79 13.78 4.68
CA ASP A 72 4.27 15.04 4.14
C ASP A 72 5.45 15.52 4.98
N LYS A 73 6.22 16.45 4.42
CA LYS A 73 7.45 16.86 5.07
C LYS A 73 7.22 17.46 6.45
N GLU A 74 6.17 18.23 6.60
CA GLU A 74 5.88 18.86 7.89
C GLU A 74 5.60 17.82 8.97
N ARG A 75 4.80 16.83 8.64
CA ARG A 75 4.47 15.77 9.61
C ARG A 75 5.69 14.93 9.91
N TYR A 76 6.47 14.62 8.89
CA TYR A 76 7.67 13.81 9.05
C TYR A 76 8.69 14.52 9.94
N ASP A 77 8.90 15.81 9.70
CA ASP A 77 9.87 16.59 10.47
C ASP A 77 9.43 16.80 11.92
N ALA A 78 8.12 16.80 12.15
CA ALA A 78 7.60 16.98 13.51
C ALA A 78 7.67 15.70 14.34
N MET A 79 7.93 14.57 13.71
CA MET A 79 7.97 13.28 14.40
C MET A 79 9.36 13.00 14.95
N THR A 80 9.40 12.30 16.09
CA THR A 80 10.66 11.79 16.59
C THR A 80 11.08 10.63 15.71
N GLU A 81 12.36 10.25 15.84
CA GLU A 81 12.84 9.12 15.07
C GLU A 81 12.11 7.83 15.44
N GLU A 82 11.79 7.69 16.74
CA GLU A 82 11.03 6.52 17.16
C GLU A 82 9.66 6.46 16.49
N GLU A 83 9.00 7.61 16.39
CA GLU A 83 7.70 7.67 15.73
C GLU A 83 7.81 7.34 14.24
N ARG A 84 8.88 7.80 13.59
CA ARG A 84 9.10 7.50 12.18
C ARG A 84 9.28 6.01 11.95
N GLN A 85 10.04 5.36 12.83
CA GLN A 85 10.28 3.93 12.70
C GLN A 85 9.08 3.09 13.09
N ALA A 86 8.21 3.64 13.93
CA ALA A 86 7.02 2.94 14.37
C ALA A 86 5.89 2.97 13.34
N GLN A 87 6.07 3.70 12.24
CA GLN A 87 5.04 3.74 11.21
C GLN A 87 4.78 2.33 10.67
N PRO A 88 3.53 1.93 10.54
CA PRO A 88 3.24 0.56 10.13
C PRO A 88 3.66 0.29 8.70
N ILE A 89 4.11 -0.93 8.49
CA ILE A 89 4.38 -1.43 7.15
C ILE A 89 3.04 -1.90 6.59
N ILE A 90 2.61 -1.32 5.49
CA ILE A 90 1.32 -1.68 4.91
C ILE A 90 1.45 -2.64 3.74
N GLY A 91 2.65 -2.91 3.29
CA GLY A 91 2.82 -3.83 2.18
C GLY A 91 4.26 -4.18 1.91
N GLY A 92 4.47 -4.87 0.81
CA GLY A 92 5.79 -5.28 0.37
C GLY A 92 5.91 -5.25 -1.13
N MET A 93 7.15 -5.20 -1.59
CA MET A 93 7.46 -5.17 -3.00
C MET A 93 8.52 -6.23 -3.29
N LYS A 94 8.35 -6.96 -4.37
CA LYS A 94 9.32 -7.95 -4.80
C LYS A 94 9.57 -7.82 -6.29
N GLN A 95 10.75 -8.20 -6.71
CA GLN A 95 11.09 -8.18 -8.12
C GLN A 95 10.53 -9.44 -8.78
N LEU A 96 9.92 -9.26 -9.94
CA LEU A 96 9.41 -10.37 -10.71
C LEU A 96 10.52 -10.94 -11.59
N GLU A 97 10.64 -12.26 -11.60
CA GLU A 97 11.62 -12.92 -12.43
C GLU A 97 11.12 -13.03 -13.86
N ARG A 98 12.06 -12.95 -14.79
CA ARG A 98 11.74 -12.98 -16.20
C ARG A 98 12.28 -14.25 -16.86
N LYS A 99 11.74 -15.38 -16.43
CA LYS A 99 12.15 -16.68 -16.97
C LYS A 99 11.01 -17.32 -17.72
N GLN A 100 11.30 -18.45 -18.38
CA GLN A 100 10.27 -19.19 -19.05
C GLN A 100 9.14 -19.56 -18.13
N SER A 101 9.45 -19.84 -16.90
CA SER A 101 8.44 -20.17 -15.91
C SER A 101 7.40 -19.08 -15.79
N GLU A 102 7.72 -17.90 -16.23
CA GLU A 102 6.76 -16.81 -16.23
C GLU A 102 5.56 -17.12 -17.07
N MET A 103 5.74 -17.97 -18.04
CA MET A 103 4.62 -18.40 -18.86
C MET A 103 3.54 -19.02 -18.00
N ALA A 104 3.94 -19.84 -17.06
CA ALA A 104 3.01 -20.43 -16.12
C ALA A 104 2.63 -19.44 -15.02
N ASP A 105 3.54 -18.59 -14.66
CA ASP A 105 3.31 -17.64 -13.58
C ASP A 105 2.23 -16.63 -13.91
N ARG A 106 2.04 -16.34 -15.17
CA ARG A 106 0.99 -15.41 -15.53
C ARG A 106 -0.37 -15.83 -15.07
N LYS A 107 -0.57 -17.12 -14.91
CA LYS A 107 -1.85 -17.61 -14.42
C LYS A 107 -2.05 -17.28 -12.96
N SER A 108 -0.98 -17.25 -12.20
CA SER A 108 -1.08 -16.98 -10.77
C SER A 108 -1.07 -15.50 -10.46
N VAL A 109 -0.68 -14.69 -11.40
CA VAL A 109 -0.61 -13.25 -11.19
C VAL A 109 -1.98 -12.62 -11.13
N VAL A 110 -2.91 -13.20 -11.76
CA VAL A 110 -4.27 -12.66 -11.86
C VAL A 110 -5.00 -12.62 -10.53
#